data_0a0789b01865b0c2589e7a38f9e2fe7c
#
_entry.id   0a0789b01865b0c2589e7a38f9e2fe7c
#
_cell.length_a   1.000
_cell.length_b   1.000
_cell.length_c   1.000
_cell.angle_alpha   90.00
_cell.angle_beta   90.00
_cell.angle_gamma   90.00
#
_symmetry.space_group_name_H-M   'P 1'
#
loop_
_entity.id
_entity.type
_entity.pdbx_description
1 polymer ?
#
loop_
_entity_poly.entity_id
_entity_poly.type
_entity_poly.pdbx_seq_one_letter_code
_entity_poly.pdbx_strand_id
1 'polypeptide(L)'
;MLRTPLVAWSVPALLAVALVACPRPAVGCAVAPPRDGAISISGESALIIYDGATKTEHFIRTANFQSTSNDFGFLVPTPTKPELAEASADVFAELADFTKRRTEVRTRMKALDLGCGMMPMSKYAAGDAATPQGAGGVQVVEQKRVGDFDAAVLQADDPKKLTEWLTANGYDARPVLTEWFKMYADQKWFLTAFKIAADSPAAGGNRLALTSQAVRISFTTDRPVYPYREPADMQTVTAPRQLKLFVLSDQRVSGTIGKGDGAKAWAAKTEWSNKVPAERMATVANAGKLPAGVGTREWHLTEFLDSSSPRPGTDELYLSPSADQSAVERPPIIEWREYDPWAWVFGGVGLVACVLLGFVVWRMARVKKV
;
A
#
# COMPACT_ATOMS: atom_id res chain seq x y z
N MET A 1 47.70 70.37 -9.10
CA MET A 1 46.86 69.58 -10.00
C MET A 1 47.20 68.10 -9.80
N LEU A 2 46.47 67.40 -8.92
CA LEU A 2 46.69 65.99 -8.66
C LEU A 2 45.50 65.21 -9.31
N ARG A 3 45.84 64.30 -10.21
CA ARG A 3 44.89 63.34 -10.80
C ARG A 3 45.08 62.02 -10.04
N THR A 4 44.03 61.54 -9.38
CA THR A 4 43.93 60.18 -8.81
C THR A 4 43.43 59.19 -9.85
N PRO A 5 43.99 57.98 -9.98
CA PRO A 5 43.46 56.96 -10.81
C PRO A 5 42.38 56.15 -10.09
N LEU A 6 41.24 55.91 -10.78
CA LEU A 6 40.20 55.02 -10.40
C LEU A 6 40.65 53.54 -10.61
N VAL A 7 40.72 52.78 -9.54
CA VAL A 7 40.94 51.34 -9.59
C VAL A 7 39.59 50.64 -9.77
N ALA A 8 39.39 50.04 -10.91
CA ALA A 8 38.23 49.20 -11.20
C ALA A 8 38.43 47.81 -10.57
N TRP A 9 37.59 47.47 -9.59
CA TRP A 9 37.55 46.13 -9.00
C TRP A 9 36.61 45.28 -9.85
N SER A 10 37.17 44.34 -10.62
CA SER A 10 36.43 43.26 -11.32
C SER A 10 36.18 42.15 -10.31
N VAL A 11 34.92 41.97 -9.92
CA VAL A 11 34.45 40.82 -9.12
C VAL A 11 34.20 39.65 -10.09
N PRO A 12 34.88 38.51 -9.96
CA PRO A 12 34.49 37.32 -10.71
C PRO A 12 33.23 36.71 -10.11
N ALA A 13 32.13 36.70 -10.90
CA ALA A 13 30.93 35.99 -10.57
C ALA A 13 31.19 34.49 -10.65
N LEU A 14 31.36 33.83 -9.52
CA LEU A 14 31.36 32.37 -9.38
C LEU A 14 29.92 31.87 -9.60
N LEU A 15 29.67 31.36 -10.79
CA LEU A 15 28.42 30.64 -11.13
C LEU A 15 28.48 29.26 -10.47
N ALA A 16 27.93 29.15 -9.26
CA ALA A 16 27.69 27.85 -8.60
C ALA A 16 26.57 27.13 -9.33
N VAL A 17 26.91 26.22 -10.21
CA VAL A 17 25.97 25.25 -10.79
C VAL A 17 25.60 24.29 -9.68
N ALA A 18 24.47 24.56 -9.00
CA ALA A 18 23.82 23.61 -8.12
C ALA A 18 23.32 22.45 -8.99
N LEU A 19 24.03 21.32 -8.98
CA LEU A 19 23.45 20.04 -9.43
C LEU A 19 22.26 19.73 -8.53
N VAL A 20 21.07 20.01 -9.02
CA VAL A 20 19.84 19.51 -8.43
C VAL A 20 19.82 18.01 -8.68
N ALA A 21 20.25 17.24 -7.68
CA ALA A 21 20.05 15.80 -7.66
C ALA A 21 18.54 15.55 -7.62
N CYS A 22 17.90 15.28 -8.77
CA CYS A 22 16.53 14.80 -8.80
C CYS A 22 16.45 13.55 -7.94
N PRO A 23 15.60 13.50 -6.91
CA PRO A 23 15.38 12.28 -6.13
C PRO A 23 14.81 11.23 -7.08
N ARG A 24 15.52 10.10 -7.23
CA ARG A 24 15.03 8.95 -7.97
C ARG A 24 13.86 8.36 -7.19
N PRO A 25 12.73 8.08 -7.84
CA PRO A 25 11.58 7.48 -7.17
C PRO A 25 11.90 6.07 -6.67
N ALA A 26 11.36 5.74 -5.51
CA ALA A 26 11.56 4.45 -4.84
C ALA A 26 10.61 3.39 -5.36
N VAL A 27 11.09 2.15 -5.43
CA VAL A 27 10.35 1.00 -5.98
C VAL A 27 10.39 -0.17 -4.99
N GLY A 28 9.23 -0.71 -4.64
CA GLY A 28 9.11 -1.99 -3.91
C GLY A 28 8.94 -3.15 -4.88
N CYS A 29 9.34 -4.35 -4.52
CA CYS A 29 9.67 -5.49 -5.38
C CYS A 29 10.62 -5.11 -6.52
N ALA A 30 11.37 -6.03 -7.10
CA ALA A 30 12.27 -5.65 -8.19
C ALA A 30 11.45 -5.24 -9.41
N VAL A 31 11.16 -3.94 -9.53
CA VAL A 31 10.67 -3.40 -10.80
C VAL A 31 11.81 -3.46 -11.81
N ALA A 32 11.49 -3.97 -12.97
CA ALA A 32 12.36 -3.93 -14.11
C ALA A 32 11.88 -2.81 -15.05
N PRO A 33 12.41 -1.58 -14.92
CA PRO A 33 12.06 -0.50 -15.83
C PRO A 33 12.54 -0.86 -17.25
N PRO A 34 11.94 -0.29 -18.28
CA PRO A 34 12.51 -0.31 -19.62
C PRO A 34 13.77 0.57 -19.65
N ARG A 35 14.63 0.39 -20.67
CA ARG A 35 15.95 1.05 -20.75
C ARG A 35 15.94 2.56 -20.61
N ASP A 36 14.84 3.22 -21.00
CA ASP A 36 14.72 4.68 -21.05
C ASP A 36 13.57 5.22 -20.15
N GLY A 37 13.09 4.43 -19.18
CA GLY A 37 11.96 4.79 -18.35
C GLY A 37 12.25 4.80 -16.84
N ALA A 38 11.55 5.68 -16.11
CA ALA A 38 11.52 5.68 -14.66
C ALA A 38 10.18 5.12 -14.16
N ILE A 39 10.24 4.27 -13.15
CA ILE A 39 9.04 3.70 -12.50
C ILE A 39 9.17 3.89 -11.01
N SER A 40 8.07 4.24 -10.36
CA SER A 40 7.97 4.24 -8.91
C SER A 40 6.67 3.58 -8.44
N ILE A 41 6.70 3.04 -7.24
CA ILE A 41 5.52 2.55 -6.54
C ILE A 41 5.26 3.49 -5.37
N SER A 42 4.12 4.17 -5.38
CA SER A 42 3.70 5.06 -4.29
C SER A 42 2.97 4.31 -3.18
N GLY A 43 2.31 3.23 -3.51
CA GLY A 43 1.61 2.35 -2.58
C GLY A 43 1.43 0.96 -3.15
N GLU A 44 1.52 -0.02 -2.28
CA GLU A 44 1.36 -1.42 -2.60
C GLU A 44 0.38 -2.06 -1.63
N SER A 45 -0.58 -2.82 -2.16
CA SER A 45 -1.46 -3.68 -1.36
C SER A 45 -1.23 -5.13 -1.76
N ALA A 46 -1.00 -5.97 -0.77
CA ALA A 46 -0.80 -7.39 -0.96
C ALA A 46 -1.67 -8.20 0.00
N LEU A 47 -2.10 -9.37 -0.45
CA LEU A 47 -2.82 -10.34 0.35
C LEU A 47 -2.08 -11.68 0.24
N ILE A 48 -1.73 -12.25 1.37
CA ILE A 48 -1.26 -13.62 1.51
C ILE A 48 -2.38 -14.44 2.13
N ILE A 49 -2.74 -15.54 1.48
CA ILE A 49 -3.63 -16.56 2.03
C ILE A 49 -2.78 -17.82 2.19
N TYR A 50 -2.54 -18.23 3.42
CA TYR A 50 -1.72 -19.40 3.69
C TYR A 50 -2.54 -20.50 4.34
N ASP A 51 -2.70 -21.60 3.61
CA ASP A 51 -3.28 -22.82 4.13
C ASP A 51 -2.17 -23.71 4.71
N GLY A 52 -2.09 -23.77 6.03
CA GLY A 52 -1.09 -24.57 6.73
C GLY A 52 -1.26 -26.08 6.52
N ALA A 53 -2.47 -26.57 6.21
CA ALA A 53 -2.72 -27.98 5.98
C ALA A 53 -2.15 -28.48 4.64
N THR A 54 -2.28 -27.66 3.59
CA THR A 54 -1.76 -27.96 2.25
C THR A 54 -0.41 -27.32 1.99
N LYS A 55 0.09 -26.50 2.91
CA LYS A 55 1.30 -25.68 2.75
C LYS A 55 1.26 -24.83 1.48
N THR A 56 0.08 -24.37 1.11
CA THR A 56 -0.14 -23.58 -0.09
C THR A 56 -0.31 -22.10 0.27
N GLU A 57 0.46 -21.28 -0.39
CA GLU A 57 0.30 -19.85 -0.35
C GLU A 57 -0.35 -19.35 -1.64
N HIS A 58 -1.36 -18.51 -1.49
CA HIS A 58 -1.89 -17.68 -2.57
C HIS A 58 -1.49 -16.25 -2.30
N PHE A 59 -0.58 -15.73 -3.09
CA PHE A 59 -0.12 -14.37 -3.05
C PHE A 59 -0.87 -13.53 -4.09
N ILE A 60 -1.62 -12.53 -3.65
CA ILE A 60 -2.35 -11.59 -4.50
C ILE A 60 -1.75 -10.20 -4.29
N ARG A 61 -1.47 -9.53 -5.39
CA ARG A 61 -0.84 -8.22 -5.35
C ARG A 61 -1.52 -7.26 -6.32
N THR A 62 -1.68 -6.02 -5.88
CA THR A 62 -1.89 -4.85 -6.73
C THR A 62 -0.93 -3.75 -6.32
N ALA A 63 -0.52 -2.93 -7.26
CA ALA A 63 0.37 -1.81 -6.98
C ALA A 63 -0.03 -0.58 -7.80
N ASN A 64 0.14 0.59 -7.20
CA ASN A 64 0.00 1.86 -7.87
C ASN A 64 1.35 2.25 -8.44
N PHE A 65 1.50 2.10 -9.75
CA PHE A 65 2.70 2.48 -10.46
C PHE A 65 2.58 3.92 -10.94
N GLN A 66 3.66 4.67 -10.77
CA GLN A 66 3.93 5.90 -11.50
C GLN A 66 5.03 5.59 -12.50
N SER A 67 4.72 5.56 -13.78
CA SER A 67 5.65 5.18 -14.83
C SER A 67 5.74 6.26 -15.88
N THR A 68 6.94 6.49 -16.38
CA THR A 68 7.17 7.29 -17.59
C THR A 68 7.16 6.41 -18.87
N SER A 69 6.88 5.13 -18.74
CA SER A 69 6.84 4.17 -19.84
C SER A 69 5.61 3.28 -19.78
N ASN A 70 5.08 2.91 -20.95
CA ASN A 70 4.00 1.94 -21.10
C ASN A 70 4.48 0.49 -21.00
N ASP A 71 5.78 0.26 -21.18
CA ASP A 71 6.40 -1.05 -21.24
C ASP A 71 7.21 -1.29 -19.99
N PHE A 72 6.55 -1.56 -18.89
CA PHE A 72 7.21 -1.91 -17.65
C PHE A 72 6.77 -3.26 -17.12
N GLY A 73 7.60 -3.85 -16.28
CA GLY A 73 7.31 -5.10 -15.62
C GLY A 73 7.82 -5.14 -14.20
N PHE A 74 7.45 -6.20 -13.52
CA PHE A 74 7.94 -6.50 -12.18
C PHE A 74 8.26 -7.99 -12.04
N LEU A 75 9.13 -8.30 -11.09
CA LEU A 75 9.61 -9.65 -10.82
C LEU A 75 9.08 -10.12 -9.46
N VAL A 76 8.58 -11.35 -9.41
CA VAL A 76 8.11 -11.98 -8.18
C VAL A 76 8.85 -13.30 -7.99
N PRO A 77 9.74 -13.40 -6.99
CA PRO A 77 10.38 -14.65 -6.63
C PRO A 77 9.42 -15.55 -5.83
N THR A 78 9.47 -16.86 -6.09
CA THR A 78 8.71 -17.87 -5.38
C THR A 78 9.58 -19.10 -5.08
N PRO A 79 9.45 -19.72 -3.88
CA PRO A 79 10.30 -20.85 -3.50
C PRO A 79 10.07 -22.11 -4.34
N THR A 80 8.86 -22.28 -4.89
CA THR A 80 8.49 -23.38 -5.78
C THR A 80 7.82 -22.85 -7.03
N LYS A 81 7.64 -23.71 -8.05
CA LYS A 81 6.97 -23.32 -9.31
C LYS A 81 5.57 -22.78 -9.01
N PRO A 82 5.28 -21.54 -9.39
CA PRO A 82 3.98 -20.94 -9.15
C PRO A 82 2.95 -21.34 -10.20
N GLU A 83 1.68 -21.39 -9.79
CA GLU A 83 0.51 -21.34 -10.66
C GLU A 83 0.02 -19.88 -10.71
N LEU A 84 -0.21 -19.37 -11.92
CA LEU A 84 -0.64 -18.00 -12.14
C LEU A 84 -2.14 -17.96 -12.49
N ALA A 85 -2.88 -17.04 -11.91
CA ALA A 85 -4.28 -16.81 -12.22
C ALA A 85 -4.66 -15.33 -12.07
N GLU A 86 -5.77 -14.96 -12.69
CA GLU A 86 -6.36 -13.64 -12.45
C GLU A 86 -6.93 -13.54 -11.04
N ALA A 87 -6.89 -12.33 -10.48
CA ALA A 87 -7.62 -11.96 -9.28
C ALA A 87 -8.29 -10.59 -9.51
N SER A 88 -9.24 -10.22 -8.65
CA SER A 88 -9.79 -8.87 -8.66
C SER A 88 -9.19 -8.02 -7.55
N ALA A 89 -8.88 -6.78 -7.85
CA ALA A 89 -8.44 -5.80 -6.86
C ALA A 89 -9.54 -5.45 -5.84
N ASP A 90 -10.81 -5.78 -6.13
CA ASP A 90 -11.94 -5.56 -5.22
C ASP A 90 -11.77 -6.27 -3.87
N VAL A 91 -10.98 -7.34 -3.83
CA VAL A 91 -10.61 -8.01 -2.58
C VAL A 91 -10.03 -7.04 -1.54
N PHE A 92 -9.24 -6.07 -1.97
CA PHE A 92 -8.63 -5.10 -1.07
C PHE A 92 -9.63 -4.09 -0.51
N ALA A 93 -10.68 -3.75 -1.27
CA ALA A 93 -11.79 -2.93 -0.78
C ALA A 93 -12.60 -3.66 0.30
N GLU A 94 -12.92 -4.94 0.07
CA GLU A 94 -13.60 -5.78 1.05
C GLU A 94 -12.76 -5.95 2.33
N LEU A 95 -11.47 -6.25 2.20
CA LEU A 95 -10.58 -6.38 3.36
C LEU A 95 -10.46 -5.05 4.12
N ALA A 96 -10.40 -3.92 3.43
CA ALA A 96 -10.36 -2.60 4.06
C ALA A 96 -11.67 -2.28 4.81
N ASP A 97 -12.83 -2.77 4.32
CA ASP A 97 -14.10 -2.62 5.02
C ASP A 97 -14.13 -3.39 6.34
N PHE A 98 -13.51 -4.58 6.39
CA PHE A 98 -13.35 -5.33 7.64
C PHE A 98 -12.50 -4.60 8.67
N THR A 99 -11.40 -4.04 8.21
CA THR A 99 -10.36 -3.46 9.08
C THR A 99 -10.56 -1.96 9.32
N LYS A 100 -11.67 -1.39 8.80
CA LYS A 100 -11.98 0.04 9.01
C LYS A 100 -12.20 0.37 10.48
N ARG A 101 -11.96 1.62 10.82
CA ARG A 101 -12.26 2.14 12.17
C ARG A 101 -13.76 2.12 12.41
N ARG A 102 -14.17 1.63 13.58
CA ARG A 102 -15.56 1.75 14.02
C ARG A 102 -15.86 3.20 14.35
N THR A 103 -17.10 3.65 14.09
CA THR A 103 -17.58 4.95 14.53
C THR A 103 -18.35 4.77 15.83
N GLU A 104 -17.94 5.48 16.89
CA GLU A 104 -18.68 5.60 18.15
C GLU A 104 -19.30 6.97 18.24
N VAL A 105 -20.63 7.03 18.34
CA VAL A 105 -21.32 8.28 18.60
C VAL A 105 -21.31 8.56 20.09
N ARG A 106 -20.65 9.65 20.51
CA ARG A 106 -20.66 10.15 21.89
C ARG A 106 -21.41 11.46 21.93
N THR A 107 -22.23 11.65 22.98
CA THR A 107 -22.95 12.90 23.19
C THR A 107 -22.12 13.85 24.02
N ARG A 108 -22.07 15.12 23.64
CA ARG A 108 -21.53 16.20 24.47
C ARG A 108 -22.49 17.39 24.49
N MET A 109 -22.45 18.14 25.57
CA MET A 109 -23.18 19.38 25.70
C MET A 109 -22.60 20.43 24.77
N LYS A 110 -23.44 21.11 24.00
CA LYS A 110 -23.01 22.22 23.14
C LYS A 110 -22.47 23.35 24.00
N ALA A 111 -21.20 23.69 23.82
CA ALA A 111 -20.63 24.88 24.43
C ALA A 111 -21.21 26.15 23.77
N LEU A 112 -21.39 27.22 24.53
CA LEU A 112 -21.70 28.52 23.94
C LEU A 112 -20.50 28.99 23.12
N ASP A 113 -20.65 29.04 21.81
CA ASP A 113 -19.57 29.44 20.89
C ASP A 113 -19.76 30.90 20.44
N LEU A 114 -18.69 31.67 20.59
CA LEU A 114 -18.55 33.06 20.08
C LEU A 114 -17.40 33.06 19.05
N GLY A 115 -17.65 32.49 17.94
CA GLY A 115 -16.98 32.23 16.70
C GLY A 115 -15.66 32.87 16.27
N CYS A 116 -14.89 32.11 15.50
CA CYS A 116 -14.19 32.53 14.27
C CYS A 116 -13.57 31.33 13.52
N GLY A 117 -13.58 31.32 12.19
CA GLY A 117 -13.08 30.25 11.37
C GLY A 117 -12.14 30.66 10.25
N MET A 118 -11.38 29.71 9.65
CA MET A 118 -10.69 29.79 8.36
C MET A 118 -10.23 28.42 7.80
N MET A 119 -10.16 28.30 6.45
CA MET A 119 -9.72 27.12 5.67
C MET A 119 -8.53 27.38 4.75
N PRO A 120 -7.83 26.35 4.23
CA PRO A 120 -7.15 26.44 2.92
C PRO A 120 -7.20 25.20 2.00
N MET A 121 -6.71 25.37 0.74
CA MET A 121 -6.80 24.46 -0.43
C MET A 121 -5.44 23.98 -0.98
N SER A 122 -5.49 22.99 -1.92
CA SER A 122 -4.38 22.24 -2.55
C SER A 122 -4.24 22.39 -4.07
N LYS A 123 -3.14 21.86 -4.72
CA LYS A 123 -3.02 21.52 -6.17
C LYS A 123 -1.81 20.64 -6.60
N TYR A 124 -1.89 20.07 -7.84
CA TYR A 124 -1.14 18.98 -8.49
C TYR A 124 -0.24 19.36 -9.67
N ALA A 125 0.56 18.42 -10.21
CA ALA A 125 0.76 18.09 -11.64
C ALA A 125 1.91 17.08 -11.99
N ALA A 126 2.00 16.59 -13.23
CA ALA A 126 2.35 15.30 -13.76
C ALA A 126 3.38 15.28 -14.94
N GLY A 127 3.80 14.10 -15.47
CA GLY A 127 4.39 13.87 -16.81
C GLY A 127 5.37 12.73 -17.08
N ASP A 128 5.51 12.22 -18.21
CA ASP A 128 5.61 11.08 -19.15
C ASP A 128 7.04 10.64 -19.60
N ALA A 129 7.29 9.64 -20.27
CA ALA A 129 7.19 8.25 -20.74
C ALA A 129 8.27 7.80 -21.79
N ALA A 130 8.39 6.48 -22.06
CA ALA A 130 8.59 5.66 -23.27
C ALA A 130 9.78 4.69 -23.45
N THR A 131 9.61 3.64 -24.18
CA THR A 131 10.04 2.25 -24.42
C THR A 131 11.17 2.02 -25.46
N PRO A 132 11.56 0.81 -25.95
CA PRO A 132 11.54 -0.63 -25.60
C PRO A 132 12.69 -1.60 -26.10
N GLN A 133 12.61 -2.90 -25.77
CA GLN A 133 12.83 -4.20 -26.47
C GLN A 133 14.18 -4.91 -26.66
N GLY A 134 14.21 -6.27 -26.37
CA GLY A 134 14.79 -7.44 -27.03
C GLY A 134 15.79 -8.38 -26.35
N ALA A 135 15.72 -9.53 -26.35
CA ALA A 135 15.70 -10.97 -26.08
C ALA A 135 16.99 -11.81 -25.80
N GLY A 136 16.92 -12.86 -24.95
CA GLY A 136 17.46 -14.21 -25.10
C GLY A 136 18.36 -14.89 -24.06
N GLY A 137 17.91 -16.03 -23.45
CA GLY A 137 18.82 -17.02 -22.84
C GLY A 137 18.52 -17.57 -21.43
N VAL A 138 17.25 -17.66 -21.00
CA VAL A 138 16.78 -18.30 -19.77
C VAL A 138 15.84 -19.44 -20.12
N GLN A 139 15.80 -20.50 -19.28
CA GLN A 139 14.74 -21.50 -19.39
C GLN A 139 13.41 -20.86 -18.96
N VAL A 140 12.58 -20.52 -19.93
CA VAL A 140 11.19 -20.13 -19.69
C VAL A 140 10.42 -21.42 -19.42
N VAL A 141 9.96 -21.58 -18.18
CA VAL A 141 9.23 -22.77 -17.72
C VAL A 141 7.77 -22.70 -18.15
N GLU A 142 7.21 -21.51 -18.21
CA GLU A 142 5.82 -21.25 -18.60
C GLU A 142 5.68 -19.80 -19.07
N GLN A 143 4.90 -19.59 -20.14
CA GLN A 143 4.42 -18.25 -20.53
C GLN A 143 2.91 -18.25 -20.54
N LYS A 144 2.30 -17.23 -19.95
CA LYS A 144 0.85 -17.13 -19.81
C LYS A 144 0.40 -15.68 -19.75
N ARG A 145 -0.72 -15.39 -20.43
CA ARG A 145 -1.44 -14.14 -20.20
C ARG A 145 -2.26 -14.24 -18.91
N VAL A 146 -2.10 -13.26 -18.02
CA VAL A 146 -2.84 -13.15 -16.75
C VAL A 146 -3.37 -11.72 -16.63
N GLY A 147 -4.65 -11.52 -16.93
CA GLY A 147 -5.25 -10.18 -16.99
C GLY A 147 -4.51 -9.27 -17.97
N ASP A 148 -4.04 -8.14 -17.48
CA ASP A 148 -3.29 -7.15 -18.27
C ASP A 148 -1.81 -7.49 -18.47
N PHE A 149 -1.33 -8.65 -17.97
CA PHE A 149 0.09 -8.98 -18.00
C PHE A 149 0.39 -10.19 -18.87
N ASP A 150 1.46 -10.09 -19.62
CA ASP A 150 2.21 -11.25 -20.14
C ASP A 150 3.17 -11.70 -19.03
N ALA A 151 3.02 -12.92 -18.57
CA ALA A 151 3.82 -13.48 -17.48
C ALA A 151 4.72 -14.61 -17.99
N ALA A 152 5.99 -14.60 -17.59
CA ALA A 152 6.95 -15.66 -17.84
C ALA A 152 7.50 -16.19 -16.51
N VAL A 153 7.31 -17.50 -16.27
CA VAL A 153 7.91 -18.19 -15.13
C VAL A 153 9.28 -18.67 -15.51
N LEU A 154 10.29 -18.17 -14.83
CA LEU A 154 11.70 -18.38 -15.11
C LEU A 154 12.34 -19.19 -13.99
N GLN A 155 13.25 -20.07 -14.36
CA GLN A 155 14.18 -20.70 -13.44
C GLN A 155 15.57 -20.68 -14.07
N ALA A 156 16.57 -20.33 -13.31
CA ALA A 156 17.96 -20.36 -13.77
C ALA A 156 18.90 -20.76 -12.64
N ASP A 157 19.90 -21.56 -12.97
CA ASP A 157 21.00 -21.93 -12.08
C ASP A 157 22.11 -20.87 -12.09
N ASP A 158 22.07 -19.94 -13.05
CA ASP A 158 23.04 -18.86 -13.22
C ASP A 158 22.33 -17.49 -13.23
N PRO A 159 22.63 -16.61 -12.27
CA PRO A 159 22.03 -15.27 -12.20
C PRO A 159 22.35 -14.39 -13.43
N LYS A 160 23.47 -14.63 -14.14
CA LYS A 160 23.81 -13.91 -15.37
C LYS A 160 22.80 -14.19 -16.48
N LYS A 161 22.36 -15.44 -16.60
CA LYS A 161 21.34 -15.82 -17.59
C LYS A 161 20.01 -15.11 -17.36
N LEU A 162 19.61 -14.90 -16.10
CA LEU A 162 18.43 -14.10 -15.78
C LEU A 162 18.60 -12.65 -16.24
N THR A 163 19.77 -12.07 -16.00
CA THR A 163 20.10 -10.72 -16.44
C THR A 163 20.10 -10.61 -17.99
N GLU A 164 20.68 -11.60 -18.67
CA GLU A 164 20.69 -11.69 -20.15
C GLU A 164 19.27 -11.83 -20.70
N TRP A 165 18.44 -12.70 -20.08
CA TRP A 165 17.04 -12.85 -20.48
C TRP A 165 16.24 -11.56 -20.31
N LEU A 166 16.40 -10.85 -19.18
CA LEU A 166 15.75 -9.56 -18.97
C LEU A 166 16.15 -8.55 -20.06
N THR A 167 17.47 -8.43 -20.30
CA THR A 167 18.00 -7.54 -21.36
C THR A 167 17.38 -7.87 -22.71
N ALA A 168 17.29 -9.15 -22.98
CA ALA A 168 16.78 -9.68 -24.22
C ALA A 168 15.26 -9.49 -24.38
N ASN A 169 14.51 -9.35 -23.28
CA ASN A 169 13.07 -9.09 -23.26
C ASN A 169 12.74 -7.60 -23.01
N GLY A 170 13.71 -6.70 -23.15
CA GLY A 170 13.50 -5.26 -23.12
C GLY A 170 13.53 -4.61 -21.74
N TYR A 171 13.91 -5.35 -20.70
CA TYR A 171 14.07 -4.80 -19.36
C TYR A 171 15.46 -4.19 -19.15
N ASP A 172 15.56 -3.19 -18.27
CA ASP A 172 16.84 -2.66 -17.82
C ASP A 172 17.52 -3.65 -16.86
N ALA A 173 18.53 -4.34 -17.37
CA ALA A 173 19.30 -5.31 -16.63
C ALA A 173 20.52 -4.66 -15.97
N ARG A 174 20.28 -3.86 -14.94
CA ARG A 174 21.34 -3.22 -14.16
C ARG A 174 22.24 -4.29 -13.49
N PRO A 175 23.56 -4.06 -13.40
CA PRO A 175 24.48 -5.04 -12.79
C PRO A 175 24.08 -5.48 -11.36
N VAL A 176 23.46 -4.58 -10.59
CA VAL A 176 22.96 -4.86 -9.23
C VAL A 176 21.90 -5.97 -9.20
N LEU A 177 21.17 -6.19 -10.29
CA LEU A 177 20.18 -7.28 -10.40
C LEU A 177 20.85 -8.65 -10.45
N THR A 178 22.06 -8.77 -11.01
CA THR A 178 22.79 -10.03 -11.03
C THR A 178 23.08 -10.52 -9.60
N GLU A 179 23.51 -9.64 -8.72
CA GLU A 179 23.71 -9.97 -7.29
C GLU A 179 22.38 -10.24 -6.57
N TRP A 180 21.33 -9.52 -6.94
CA TRP A 180 20.00 -9.75 -6.39
C TRP A 180 19.45 -11.13 -6.80
N PHE A 181 19.66 -11.55 -8.06
CA PHE A 181 19.26 -12.87 -8.54
C PHE A 181 20.05 -14.03 -7.93
N LYS A 182 21.29 -13.77 -7.51
CA LYS A 182 22.17 -14.82 -6.99
C LYS A 182 21.52 -15.63 -5.87
N MET A 183 20.86 -14.99 -4.91
CA MET A 183 20.20 -15.68 -3.81
C MET A 183 19.09 -16.63 -4.31
N TYR A 184 18.34 -16.22 -5.31
CA TYR A 184 17.23 -17.03 -5.85
C TYR A 184 17.76 -18.18 -6.70
N ALA A 185 18.81 -17.96 -7.49
CA ALA A 185 19.48 -19.01 -8.25
C ALA A 185 20.11 -20.04 -7.32
N ASP A 186 20.84 -19.61 -6.28
CA ASP A 186 21.47 -20.48 -5.28
C ASP A 186 20.44 -21.36 -4.53
N GLN A 187 19.25 -20.82 -4.26
CA GLN A 187 18.14 -21.52 -3.60
C GLN A 187 17.20 -22.23 -4.58
N LYS A 188 17.46 -22.17 -5.89
CA LYS A 188 16.64 -22.74 -6.97
C LYS A 188 15.19 -22.25 -6.96
N TRP A 189 14.98 -21.01 -6.55
CA TRP A 189 13.69 -20.36 -6.61
C TRP A 189 13.30 -20.05 -8.05
N PHE A 190 12.00 -19.89 -8.25
CA PHE A 190 11.43 -19.41 -9.51
C PHE A 190 11.31 -17.89 -9.46
N LEU A 191 11.42 -17.26 -10.64
CA LEU A 191 11.17 -15.85 -10.84
C LEU A 191 10.08 -15.68 -11.88
N THR A 192 8.95 -15.09 -11.49
CA THR A 192 7.91 -14.73 -12.44
C THR A 192 8.10 -13.30 -12.89
N ALA A 193 8.39 -13.10 -14.16
CA ALA A 193 8.46 -11.80 -14.80
C ALA A 193 7.09 -11.46 -15.38
N PHE A 194 6.51 -10.35 -14.94
CA PHE A 194 5.28 -9.78 -15.45
C PHE A 194 5.60 -8.55 -16.29
N LYS A 195 5.00 -8.43 -17.47
CA LYS A 195 5.08 -7.29 -18.36
C LYS A 195 3.68 -6.86 -18.76
N ILE A 196 3.38 -5.55 -18.78
CA ILE A 196 2.10 -5.10 -19.33
C ILE A 196 2.02 -5.51 -20.78
N ALA A 197 0.94 -6.16 -21.14
CA ALA A 197 0.74 -6.60 -22.51
C ALA A 197 0.38 -5.42 -23.42
N ALA A 198 0.96 -5.41 -24.62
CA ALA A 198 0.87 -4.28 -25.54
C ALA A 198 -0.56 -3.94 -25.99
N ASP A 199 -1.47 -4.92 -25.95
CA ASP A 199 -2.89 -4.78 -26.30
C ASP A 199 -3.78 -4.49 -25.09
N SER A 200 -3.21 -4.38 -23.89
CA SER A 200 -3.97 -4.06 -22.67
C SER A 200 -4.42 -2.61 -22.68
N PRO A 201 -5.66 -2.31 -22.18
CA PRO A 201 -6.08 -0.95 -21.88
C PRO A 201 -5.13 -0.19 -20.96
N ALA A 202 -4.41 -0.90 -20.09
CA ALA A 202 -3.39 -0.35 -19.22
C ALA A 202 -2.17 0.19 -20.00
N ALA A 203 -1.89 -0.31 -21.20
CA ALA A 203 -0.82 0.17 -22.05
C ALA A 203 -1.09 1.54 -22.73
N GLY A 204 -2.35 1.97 -22.79
CA GLY A 204 -2.79 3.22 -23.46
C GLY A 204 -3.25 4.35 -22.54
N GLY A 205 -3.27 4.12 -21.23
CA GLY A 205 -3.79 5.07 -20.23
C GLY A 205 -2.86 6.25 -19.92
N ASN A 206 -3.38 7.20 -19.15
CA ASN A 206 -2.60 8.34 -18.67
C ASN A 206 -1.49 7.82 -17.70
N ARG A 207 -0.27 7.99 -18.10
CA ARG A 207 0.98 7.36 -17.61
C ARG A 207 1.39 7.73 -16.19
N LEU A 208 0.60 8.52 -15.47
CA LEU A 208 0.97 9.08 -14.18
C LEU A 208 0.49 8.28 -12.97
N ALA A 209 -0.52 7.44 -13.13
CA ALA A 209 -1.00 6.56 -12.07
C ALA A 209 -1.72 5.35 -12.70
N LEU A 210 -1.04 4.22 -12.82
CA LEU A 210 -1.63 2.96 -13.24
C LEU A 210 -1.82 2.07 -12.01
N THR A 211 -3.08 1.80 -11.66
CA THR A 211 -3.39 0.69 -10.74
C THR A 211 -3.43 -0.58 -11.57
N SER A 212 -2.52 -1.52 -11.31
CA SER A 212 -2.51 -2.80 -11.99
C SER A 212 -3.73 -3.63 -11.62
N GLN A 213 -4.22 -4.47 -12.54
CA GLN A 213 -5.09 -5.56 -12.16
C GLN A 213 -4.37 -6.46 -11.16
N ALA A 214 -5.13 -7.08 -10.26
CA ALA A 214 -4.55 -8.00 -9.30
C ALA A 214 -4.21 -9.32 -10.00
N VAL A 215 -3.05 -9.87 -9.67
CA VAL A 215 -2.63 -11.20 -10.08
C VAL A 215 -2.56 -12.10 -8.86
N ARG A 216 -2.95 -13.37 -9.02
CA ARG A 216 -2.77 -14.41 -8.02
C ARG A 216 -1.63 -15.33 -8.43
N ILE A 217 -0.72 -15.51 -7.52
CA ILE A 217 0.45 -16.37 -7.65
C ILE A 217 0.35 -17.41 -6.55
N SER A 218 0.11 -18.68 -6.91
CA SER A 218 -0.11 -19.76 -5.95
C SER A 218 1.07 -20.72 -5.99
N PHE A 219 1.65 -21.03 -4.84
CA PHE A 219 2.81 -21.90 -4.74
C PHE A 219 2.85 -22.63 -3.39
N THR A 220 3.63 -23.70 -3.31
CA THR A 220 3.84 -24.43 -2.05
C THR A 220 5.03 -23.85 -1.30
N THR A 221 4.87 -23.71 0.02
CA THR A 221 5.93 -23.27 0.92
C THR A 221 5.66 -23.78 2.34
N ASP A 222 6.72 -24.12 3.07
CA ASP A 222 6.59 -24.54 4.48
C ASP A 222 6.20 -23.37 5.41
N ARG A 223 6.35 -22.15 4.95
CA ARG A 223 6.15 -20.93 5.73
C ARG A 223 5.76 -19.77 4.82
N PRO A 224 4.73 -19.00 5.15
CA PRO A 224 4.32 -17.87 4.32
C PRO A 224 5.46 -16.89 4.11
N VAL A 225 5.61 -16.41 2.87
CA VAL A 225 6.71 -15.53 2.47
C VAL A 225 6.22 -14.39 1.58
N TYR A 226 6.53 -13.17 1.96
CA TYR A 226 6.32 -12.00 1.11
C TYR A 226 7.65 -11.61 0.44
N PRO A 227 7.70 -11.40 -0.88
CA PRO A 227 8.88 -10.95 -1.61
C PRO A 227 9.29 -9.54 -1.18
N TYR A 228 10.08 -9.42 -0.12
CA TYR A 228 10.44 -8.15 0.52
C TYR A 228 11.85 -7.68 0.17
N ARG A 229 12.70 -8.59 -0.29
CA ARG A 229 14.09 -8.29 -0.63
C ARG A 229 14.18 -7.39 -1.87
N GLU A 230 15.00 -6.36 -1.76
CA GLU A 230 15.21 -5.37 -2.81
C GLU A 230 16.64 -5.38 -3.33
N PRO A 231 16.88 -5.00 -4.59
CA PRO A 231 18.22 -4.71 -5.08
C PRO A 231 18.92 -3.65 -4.21
N ALA A 232 20.25 -3.74 -4.06
CA ALA A 232 21.00 -2.91 -3.10
C ALA A 232 20.86 -1.40 -3.34
N ASP A 233 20.71 -0.97 -4.58
CA ASP A 233 20.49 0.44 -4.93
C ASP A 233 19.10 0.96 -4.50
N MET A 234 18.16 0.07 -4.24
CA MET A 234 16.82 0.42 -3.77
C MET A 234 16.72 0.48 -2.25
N GLN A 235 17.59 -0.21 -1.52
CA GLN A 235 17.61 -0.27 -0.05
C GLN A 235 17.98 1.08 0.60
N THR A 236 18.54 2.01 -0.16
CA THR A 236 18.92 3.35 0.31
C THR A 236 17.92 4.44 -0.05
N VAL A 237 16.86 4.11 -0.77
CA VAL A 237 15.88 5.08 -1.24
C VAL A 237 14.96 5.51 -0.12
N THR A 238 14.91 6.82 0.16
CA THR A 238 14.13 7.43 1.25
C THR A 238 12.79 8.01 0.80
N ALA A 239 12.40 7.85 -0.47
CA ALA A 239 11.08 8.32 -0.93
C ALA A 239 9.94 7.61 -0.17
N PRO A 240 8.93 8.35 0.30
CA PRO A 240 7.80 7.77 1.03
C PRO A 240 7.08 6.71 0.19
N ARG A 241 6.91 5.53 0.76
CA ARG A 241 6.15 4.44 0.18
C ARG A 241 5.50 3.62 1.28
N GLN A 242 4.37 3.01 0.98
CA GLN A 242 3.64 2.19 1.95
C GLN A 242 3.36 0.81 1.38
N LEU A 243 3.58 -0.20 2.22
CA LEU A 243 3.08 -1.56 1.98
C LEU A 243 1.96 -1.84 2.97
N LYS A 244 0.78 -2.10 2.46
CA LYS A 244 -0.33 -2.66 3.21
C LYS A 244 -0.39 -4.16 2.93
N LEU A 245 -0.08 -4.97 3.92
CA LEU A 245 -0.08 -6.42 3.80
C LEU A 245 -1.22 -7.02 4.64
N PHE A 246 -2.14 -7.69 3.97
CA PHE A 246 -3.16 -8.52 4.59
C PHE A 246 -2.70 -9.98 4.59
N VAL A 247 -2.92 -10.67 5.70
CA VAL A 247 -2.58 -12.09 5.84
C VAL A 247 -3.77 -12.84 6.41
N LEU A 248 -4.27 -13.81 5.63
CA LEU A 248 -5.25 -14.78 6.05
C LEU A 248 -4.53 -16.09 6.38
N SER A 249 -4.65 -16.55 7.62
CA SER A 249 -4.00 -17.74 8.14
C SER A 249 -4.84 -18.37 9.27
N ASP A 250 -4.39 -19.49 9.83
CA ASP A 250 -5.13 -20.16 10.91
C ASP A 250 -5.09 -19.39 12.23
N GLN A 251 -4.10 -18.52 12.41
CA GLN A 251 -3.91 -17.71 13.63
C GLN A 251 -3.17 -16.41 13.31
N ARG A 252 -3.17 -15.47 14.26
CA ARG A 252 -2.42 -14.21 14.12
C ARG A 252 -0.94 -14.50 13.86
N VAL A 253 -0.37 -13.77 12.92
CA VAL A 253 1.03 -13.91 12.52
C VAL A 253 1.87 -12.68 12.89
N SER A 254 3.19 -12.89 12.94
CA SER A 254 4.21 -11.84 13.01
C SER A 254 5.25 -12.05 11.92
N GLY A 255 5.93 -10.99 11.52
CA GLY A 255 6.92 -11.00 10.43
C GLY A 255 8.36 -10.96 10.91
N THR A 256 9.23 -11.68 10.20
CA THR A 256 10.70 -11.59 10.34
C THR A 256 11.34 -11.43 8.96
N ILE A 257 12.32 -10.55 8.86
CA ILE A 257 13.15 -10.40 7.66
C ILE A 257 14.30 -11.37 7.76
N GLY A 258 14.39 -12.31 6.81
CA GLY A 258 15.35 -13.40 6.81
C GLY A 258 14.95 -14.62 7.62
N LYS A 259 15.83 -15.63 7.61
CA LYS A 259 15.69 -16.92 8.30
C LYS A 259 16.85 -17.17 9.26
N GLY A 260 16.63 -18.08 10.24
CA GLY A 260 17.64 -18.54 11.18
C GLY A 260 18.11 -17.43 12.14
N ASP A 261 19.33 -17.59 12.66
CA ASP A 261 19.88 -16.71 13.71
C ASP A 261 20.12 -15.27 13.28
N GLY A 262 20.15 -15.00 11.96
CA GLY A 262 20.26 -13.66 11.39
C GLY A 262 18.92 -12.95 11.15
N ALA A 263 17.79 -13.61 11.42
CA ALA A 263 16.48 -13.04 11.19
C ALA A 263 16.20 -11.83 12.10
N LYS A 264 15.65 -10.77 11.53
CA LYS A 264 15.31 -9.54 12.24
C LYS A 264 13.79 -9.37 12.30
N ALA A 265 13.27 -8.90 13.43
CA ALA A 265 11.86 -8.57 13.53
C ALA A 265 11.48 -7.50 12.45
N TRP A 266 10.38 -7.73 11.78
CA TRP A 266 9.85 -6.74 10.85
C TRP A 266 9.19 -5.61 11.62
N ALA A 267 9.55 -4.36 11.29
CA ALA A 267 9.11 -3.15 12.01
C ALA A 267 7.71 -2.66 11.62
N ALA A 268 6.99 -3.38 10.76
CA ALA A 268 5.64 -2.98 10.37
C ALA A 268 4.68 -2.97 11.55
N LYS A 269 3.79 -1.99 11.54
CA LYS A 269 2.72 -1.88 12.54
C LYS A 269 1.59 -2.85 12.22
N THR A 270 1.17 -3.67 13.18
CA THR A 270 -0.11 -4.39 13.10
C THR A 270 -1.24 -3.38 13.31
N GLU A 271 -2.00 -3.11 12.27
CA GLU A 271 -3.12 -2.16 12.30
C GLU A 271 -4.42 -2.81 12.75
N TRP A 272 -4.60 -4.09 12.40
CA TRP A 272 -5.78 -4.86 12.76
C TRP A 272 -5.44 -6.35 12.79
N SER A 273 -6.05 -7.11 13.71
CA SER A 273 -5.92 -8.57 13.75
C SER A 273 -7.08 -9.19 14.52
N ASN A 274 -7.87 -10.02 13.86
CA ASN A 274 -8.97 -10.75 14.49
C ASN A 274 -9.44 -11.89 13.58
N LYS A 275 -10.33 -12.73 14.11
CA LYS A 275 -11.01 -13.77 13.34
C LYS A 275 -12.07 -13.18 12.41
N VAL A 276 -12.17 -13.75 11.23
CA VAL A 276 -13.17 -13.40 10.21
C VAL A 276 -14.00 -14.66 9.93
N PRO A 277 -15.32 -14.64 10.22
CA PRO A 277 -16.18 -15.80 10.06
C PRO A 277 -16.39 -16.17 8.59
N ALA A 278 -16.74 -17.43 8.32
CA ALA A 278 -16.85 -17.97 6.97
C ALA A 278 -17.83 -17.19 6.07
N GLU A 279 -18.96 -16.71 6.63
CA GLU A 279 -19.98 -15.96 5.86
C GLU A 279 -19.39 -14.66 5.27
N ARG A 280 -18.52 -14.00 6.03
CA ARG A 280 -17.83 -12.80 5.59
C ARG A 280 -16.69 -13.13 4.62
N MET A 281 -16.02 -14.26 4.83
CA MET A 281 -14.97 -14.74 3.92
C MET A 281 -15.51 -15.14 2.55
N ALA A 282 -16.75 -15.61 2.45
CA ALA A 282 -17.40 -15.87 1.17
C ALA A 282 -17.49 -14.60 0.30
N THR A 283 -17.81 -13.44 0.89
CA THR A 283 -17.84 -12.15 0.19
C THR A 283 -16.45 -11.77 -0.32
N VAL A 284 -15.43 -11.88 0.52
CA VAL A 284 -14.02 -11.60 0.15
C VAL A 284 -13.56 -12.53 -0.97
N ALA A 285 -13.88 -13.83 -0.88
CA ALA A 285 -13.48 -14.82 -1.88
C ALA A 285 -14.12 -14.54 -3.24
N ASN A 286 -15.41 -14.19 -3.26
CA ASN A 286 -16.13 -13.84 -4.49
C ASN A 286 -15.58 -12.54 -5.10
N ALA A 287 -15.42 -11.49 -4.30
CA ALA A 287 -14.87 -10.21 -4.77
C ALA A 287 -13.47 -10.38 -5.37
N GLY A 288 -12.62 -11.20 -4.75
CA GLY A 288 -11.24 -11.41 -5.17
C GLY A 288 -11.02 -12.46 -6.25
N LYS A 289 -12.05 -13.18 -6.69
CA LYS A 289 -11.91 -14.40 -7.52
C LYS A 289 -10.94 -15.41 -6.90
N LEU A 290 -11.06 -15.62 -5.58
CA LEU A 290 -10.15 -16.46 -4.82
C LEU A 290 -10.51 -17.96 -4.98
N PRO A 291 -9.60 -18.90 -4.61
CA PRO A 291 -9.91 -20.32 -4.63
C PRO A 291 -11.14 -20.66 -3.77
N ALA A 292 -11.96 -21.60 -4.21
CA ALA A 292 -13.25 -21.93 -3.59
C ALA A 292 -13.15 -22.26 -2.07
N GLY A 293 -12.09 -22.92 -1.64
CA GLY A 293 -11.85 -23.25 -0.23
C GLY A 293 -11.66 -22.06 0.71
N VAL A 294 -11.31 -20.88 0.17
CA VAL A 294 -11.07 -19.69 0.99
C VAL A 294 -12.37 -19.15 1.60
N GLY A 295 -13.47 -19.17 0.86
CA GLY A 295 -14.77 -18.66 1.31
C GLY A 295 -15.56 -19.58 2.21
N THR A 296 -15.07 -20.78 2.52
CA THR A 296 -15.85 -21.82 3.21
C THR A 296 -15.47 -22.03 4.67
N ARG A 297 -14.45 -21.35 5.18
CA ARG A 297 -13.98 -21.47 6.57
C ARG A 297 -13.69 -20.13 7.24
N GLU A 298 -13.60 -20.14 8.56
CA GLU A 298 -13.08 -19.04 9.35
C GLU A 298 -11.58 -18.89 9.12
N TRP A 299 -11.12 -17.65 9.05
CA TRP A 299 -9.71 -17.29 8.97
C TRP A 299 -9.35 -16.29 10.04
N HIS A 300 -8.09 -16.25 10.41
CA HIS A 300 -7.51 -15.13 11.15
C HIS A 300 -6.92 -14.14 10.15
N LEU A 301 -7.48 -12.94 10.07
CA LEU A 301 -6.93 -11.85 9.27
C LEU A 301 -6.01 -11.01 10.12
N THR A 302 -4.81 -10.75 9.63
CA THR A 302 -3.87 -9.76 10.20
C THR A 302 -3.54 -8.72 9.13
N GLU A 303 -3.71 -7.45 9.44
CA GLU A 303 -3.32 -6.34 8.57
C GLU A 303 -2.09 -5.64 9.14
N PHE A 304 -1.08 -5.51 8.30
CA PHE A 304 0.15 -4.78 8.58
C PHE A 304 0.26 -3.53 7.71
N LEU A 305 0.84 -2.48 8.27
CA LEU A 305 1.27 -1.29 7.55
C LEU A 305 2.77 -1.09 7.76
N ASP A 306 3.53 -1.21 6.68
CA ASP A 306 4.94 -0.86 6.64
C ASP A 306 5.14 0.48 5.93
N SER A 307 5.66 1.45 6.66
CA SER A 307 6.01 2.79 6.18
C SER A 307 7.50 3.05 6.34
N SER A 308 8.31 2.01 6.43
CA SER A 308 9.76 2.11 6.60
C SER A 308 10.39 2.90 5.45
N SER A 309 11.24 3.86 5.79
CA SER A 309 11.96 4.70 4.83
C SER A 309 13.36 5.04 5.36
N PRO A 310 14.45 4.49 4.76
CA PRO A 310 14.43 3.49 3.71
C PRO A 310 13.84 2.15 4.17
N ARG A 311 13.33 1.34 3.23
CA ARG A 311 12.86 -0.01 3.53
C ARG A 311 14.07 -0.94 3.72
N PRO A 312 14.16 -1.71 4.82
CA PRO A 312 15.29 -2.61 5.06
C PRO A 312 15.17 -3.93 4.26
N GLY A 313 15.00 -3.83 2.93
CA GLY A 313 14.79 -4.95 2.01
C GLY A 313 16.02 -5.83 1.82
N THR A 314 16.66 -6.27 2.90
CA THR A 314 17.90 -7.06 2.87
C THR A 314 17.66 -8.55 2.62
N ASP A 315 16.46 -9.03 2.93
CA ASP A 315 16.04 -10.43 2.77
C ASP A 315 14.52 -10.49 2.60
N GLU A 316 13.97 -11.69 2.36
CA GLU A 316 12.54 -11.92 2.27
C GLU A 316 11.85 -11.81 3.63
N LEU A 317 10.59 -11.43 3.62
CA LEU A 317 9.76 -11.38 4.81
C LEU A 317 9.06 -12.72 5.02
N TYR A 318 9.37 -13.39 6.12
CA TYR A 318 8.72 -14.64 6.52
C TYR A 318 7.72 -14.39 7.64
N LEU A 319 6.55 -15.01 7.51
CA LEU A 319 5.49 -14.91 8.50
C LEU A 319 5.44 -16.18 9.36
N SER A 320 5.17 -16.03 10.63
CA SER A 320 5.04 -17.14 11.59
C SER A 320 3.93 -16.82 12.58
N PRO A 321 3.36 -17.83 13.25
CA PRO A 321 2.43 -17.60 14.34
C PRO A 321 3.01 -16.61 15.35
N SER A 322 2.24 -15.58 15.68
CA SER A 322 2.64 -14.62 16.71
C SER A 322 2.57 -15.24 18.10
N ALA A 323 3.50 -14.90 18.98
CA ALA A 323 3.41 -15.29 20.40
C ALA A 323 2.18 -14.64 21.08
N ASP A 324 1.81 -13.42 20.67
CA ASP A 324 0.60 -12.73 21.10
C ASP A 324 -0.52 -13.00 20.10
N GLN A 325 -1.58 -13.67 20.55
CA GLN A 325 -2.77 -13.99 19.77
C GLN A 325 -3.98 -13.07 20.11
N SER A 326 -3.76 -11.99 20.88
CA SER A 326 -4.82 -11.02 21.21
C SER A 326 -5.31 -10.29 19.96
N ALA A 327 -6.59 -9.94 19.95
CA ALA A 327 -7.16 -9.12 18.88
C ALA A 327 -6.54 -7.71 18.87
N VAL A 328 -6.34 -7.16 17.69
CA VAL A 328 -5.92 -5.78 17.47
C VAL A 328 -7.00 -5.06 16.69
N GLU A 329 -7.53 -3.99 17.24
CA GLU A 329 -8.50 -3.15 16.56
C GLU A 329 -8.00 -1.71 16.49
N ARG A 330 -8.38 -0.99 15.43
CA ARG A 330 -8.09 0.44 15.33
C ARG A 330 -8.92 1.23 16.33
N PRO A 331 -8.37 2.27 16.98
CA PRO A 331 -9.15 3.16 17.82
C PRO A 331 -10.37 3.69 17.06
N PRO A 332 -11.56 3.73 17.68
CA PRO A 332 -12.76 4.20 17.02
C PRO A 332 -12.66 5.68 16.62
N ILE A 333 -13.41 6.06 15.60
CA ILE A 333 -13.67 7.45 15.28
C ILE A 333 -14.78 7.92 16.21
N ILE A 334 -14.51 8.92 17.04
CA ILE A 334 -15.52 9.48 17.94
C ILE A 334 -16.28 10.57 17.18
N GLU A 335 -17.54 10.31 16.86
CA GLU A 335 -18.48 11.33 16.38
C GLU A 335 -19.19 11.97 17.58
N TRP A 336 -18.94 13.24 17.78
CA TRP A 336 -19.59 13.99 18.83
C TRP A 336 -20.96 14.49 18.36
N ARG A 337 -22.03 13.93 18.93
CA ARG A 337 -23.37 14.48 18.76
C ARG A 337 -23.60 15.53 19.85
N GLU A 338 -23.66 16.77 19.43
CA GLU A 338 -23.95 17.85 20.34
C GLU A 338 -25.48 17.90 20.66
N TYR A 339 -25.82 17.93 21.92
CA TYR A 339 -27.18 18.27 22.30
C TYR A 339 -27.19 19.66 22.93
N ASP A 340 -28.23 20.43 22.62
CA ASP A 340 -28.41 21.78 23.10
C ASP A 340 -29.32 21.75 24.31
N PRO A 341 -28.82 21.79 25.57
CA PRO A 341 -29.63 21.79 26.74
C PRO A 341 -30.34 23.14 26.94
N TRP A 342 -29.82 24.19 26.30
CA TRP A 342 -30.33 25.53 26.49
C TRP A 342 -31.72 25.71 25.92
N ALA A 343 -32.11 24.99 24.86
CA ALA A 343 -33.47 24.98 24.35
C ALA A 343 -34.49 24.56 25.37
N TRP A 344 -34.18 23.56 26.22
CA TRP A 344 -35.03 23.10 27.33
C TRP A 344 -35.02 24.08 28.50
N VAL A 345 -33.84 24.64 28.83
CA VAL A 345 -33.71 25.61 29.94
C VAL A 345 -34.49 26.89 29.60
N PHE A 346 -34.27 27.47 28.43
CA PHE A 346 -34.97 28.69 28.03
C PHE A 346 -36.47 28.44 27.77
N GLY A 347 -36.82 27.29 27.20
CA GLY A 347 -38.22 26.89 27.03
C GLY A 347 -38.92 26.72 28.38
N GLY A 348 -38.26 26.05 29.33
CA GLY A 348 -38.81 25.87 30.68
C GLY A 348 -38.94 27.19 31.46
N VAL A 349 -37.90 28.03 31.42
CA VAL A 349 -37.95 29.36 32.08
C VAL A 349 -39.02 30.25 31.45
N GLY A 350 -39.14 30.23 30.11
CA GLY A 350 -40.19 30.97 29.42
C GLY A 350 -41.59 30.52 29.80
N LEU A 351 -41.80 29.22 29.91
CA LEU A 351 -43.11 28.67 30.34
C LEU A 351 -43.47 29.05 31.79
N VAL A 352 -42.50 28.98 32.69
CA VAL A 352 -42.70 29.43 34.09
C VAL A 352 -43.01 30.93 34.14
N ALA A 353 -42.29 31.74 33.36
CA ALA A 353 -42.56 33.19 33.30
C ALA A 353 -43.96 33.49 32.74
N CYS A 354 -44.41 32.79 31.72
CA CYS A 354 -45.78 32.92 31.17
C CYS A 354 -46.84 32.52 32.19
N VAL A 355 -46.64 31.45 32.94
CA VAL A 355 -47.56 31.00 34.00
C VAL A 355 -47.63 32.04 35.11
N LEU A 356 -46.52 32.59 35.55
CA LEU A 356 -46.47 33.61 36.59
C LEU A 356 -47.14 34.90 36.13
N LEU A 357 -46.89 35.34 34.89
CA LEU A 357 -47.57 36.49 34.30
C LEU A 357 -49.08 36.27 34.21
N GLY A 358 -49.52 35.13 33.73
CA GLY A 358 -50.90 34.73 33.66
C GLY A 358 -51.59 34.78 35.05
N PHE A 359 -50.89 34.30 36.07
CA PHE A 359 -51.39 34.33 37.45
C PHE A 359 -51.53 35.76 37.99
N VAL A 360 -50.51 36.61 37.69
CA VAL A 360 -50.56 38.04 38.10
C VAL A 360 -51.70 38.74 37.43
N VAL A 361 -51.91 38.58 36.12
CA VAL A 361 -53.00 39.16 35.38
C VAL A 361 -54.38 38.69 35.90
N TRP A 362 -54.49 37.38 36.12
CA TRP A 362 -55.74 36.81 36.75
C TRP A 362 -56.03 37.37 38.14
N ARG A 363 -55.00 37.54 38.97
CA ARG A 363 -55.15 38.13 40.30
C ARG A 363 -55.60 39.60 40.26
N MET A 364 -54.98 40.41 39.32
CA MET A 364 -55.36 41.79 39.14
C MET A 364 -56.79 41.95 38.58
N ALA A 365 -57.20 41.03 37.68
CA ALA A 365 -58.59 41.02 37.20
C ALA A 365 -59.64 40.69 38.30
N ARG A 366 -59.26 39.91 39.31
CA ARG A 366 -60.12 39.65 40.44
C ARG A 366 -60.26 40.83 41.45
N VAL A 367 -59.18 41.61 41.59
CA VAL A 367 -59.20 42.78 42.53
C VAL A 367 -60.05 43.93 41.96
N LYS A 368 -60.26 43.99 40.67
CA LYS A 368 -61.15 44.99 40.03
C LYS A 368 -62.64 44.64 40.06
N LYS A 369 -63.04 43.54 40.67
CA LYS A 369 -64.44 43.09 40.78
C LYS A 369 -64.97 43.10 42.18
N VAL A 370 -64.33 43.80 43.11
CA VAL A 370 -64.76 44.20 44.43
C VAL A 370 -64.73 45.73 44.49
#